data_1750f3207f04d32b8f365a0c071e7a8f
#
_entry.id   1750f3207f04d32b8f365a0c071e7a8f
#
_cell.length_a   1.000
_cell.length_b   1.000
_cell.length_c   1.000
_cell.angle_alpha   90.00
_cell.angle_beta   90.00
_cell.angle_gamma   90.00
#
_symmetry.space_group_name_H-M   'P 1'
#
loop_
_entity.id
_entity.type
_entity.pdbx_description
1 polymer ?
#
loop_
_entity_poly.entity_id
_entity_poly.type
_entity_poly.pdbx_seq_one_letter_code
_entity_poly.pdbx_strand_id
1 'polypeptide(L)'
;AFNGILFMTSKNPFNSGGVSVYGKTGITSSKDAGDNNFVDAGIRMAHKFSEKFAAKASFSFLKGTEWYATDYRDYNHAAEKAGEATIINAETGQTSFERLNIYGDEVKLSETPFGNLQGVAGYLASIGQIPAALVPLFPTDNVSRTGYKERDLTDYEANSAKVDVALHYKPFEDDLEIIYNAKFGQGNTIYQGANRYSIKNFFMQQHKIEVRNDDFFVRAYMTDEDAGDSYDMRFAGINLNKANASEWFGTYAGAYATGLGQVLGGGGNPTDPAVQSQLHANARQYADATVTLKPGTSKF
;
A
#
# COMPACT_ATOMS: atom_id res chain seq x y z
N ALA A 1 4.65 -1.27 -31.99
CA ALA A 1 5.09 -1.62 -30.62
C ALA A 1 6.60 -1.37 -30.53
N PHE A 2 7.04 -0.52 -29.58
CA PHE A 2 8.46 -0.14 -29.48
C PHE A 2 9.31 -1.22 -28.78
N ASN A 3 8.68 -2.11 -27.99
CA ASN A 3 9.40 -3.05 -27.10
C ASN A 3 9.23 -4.52 -27.50
N GLY A 4 8.61 -4.80 -28.65
CA GLY A 4 8.34 -6.16 -29.11
C GLY A 4 7.00 -6.71 -28.63
N ILE A 5 6.66 -7.89 -29.15
CA ILE A 5 5.41 -8.61 -28.83
C ILE A 5 5.77 -10.02 -28.38
N LEU A 6 5.29 -10.42 -27.18
CA LEU A 6 5.39 -11.80 -26.71
C LEU A 6 4.08 -12.53 -27.01
N PHE A 7 4.13 -13.52 -27.88
CA PHE A 7 2.99 -14.36 -28.22
C PHE A 7 3.08 -15.67 -27.43
N MET A 8 2.12 -15.91 -26.50
CA MET A 8 2.07 -17.14 -25.73
C MET A 8 0.87 -18.00 -26.18
N THR A 9 1.16 -19.21 -26.65
CA THR A 9 0.15 -20.18 -27.03
C THR A 9 0.12 -21.33 -26.04
N SER A 10 -1.06 -21.64 -25.52
CA SER A 10 -1.27 -22.75 -24.59
C SER A 10 -1.17 -24.09 -25.32
N LYS A 11 -0.48 -25.08 -24.72
CA LYS A 11 -0.34 -26.42 -25.31
C LYS A 11 -1.70 -27.07 -25.55
N ASN A 12 -1.90 -27.63 -26.76
CA ASN A 12 -3.11 -28.32 -27.13
C ASN A 12 -3.13 -29.75 -26.52
N PRO A 13 -4.21 -30.16 -25.82
CA PRO A 13 -4.30 -31.46 -25.17
C PRO A 13 -4.37 -32.63 -26.13
N PHE A 14 -4.77 -32.45 -27.39
CA PHE A 14 -4.69 -33.50 -28.40
C PHE A 14 -3.26 -33.95 -28.71
N ASN A 15 -2.31 -32.98 -28.65
CA ASN A 15 -0.90 -33.21 -29.04
C ASN A 15 0.05 -33.27 -27.83
N SER A 16 -0.44 -32.84 -26.64
CA SER A 16 0.40 -32.68 -25.43
C SER A 16 -0.29 -33.25 -24.20
N GLY A 17 -0.60 -34.55 -24.23
CA GLY A 17 -1.18 -35.27 -23.11
C GLY A 17 -0.19 -35.50 -21.96
N GLY A 18 -0.70 -36.00 -20.84
CA GLY A 18 0.10 -36.41 -19.68
C GLY A 18 -0.01 -35.44 -18.49
N VAL A 19 0.82 -35.66 -17.49
CA VAL A 19 0.88 -34.92 -16.24
C VAL A 19 2.25 -34.24 -16.12
N SER A 20 2.27 -32.97 -15.73
CA SER A 20 3.50 -32.26 -15.41
C SER A 20 3.32 -31.60 -14.04
N VAL A 21 4.32 -31.77 -13.18
CA VAL A 21 4.34 -31.20 -11.82
C VAL A 21 5.62 -30.41 -11.64
N TYR A 22 5.56 -29.30 -10.96
CA TYR A 22 6.73 -28.58 -10.48
C TYR A 22 6.54 -28.17 -9.02
N GLY A 23 7.65 -28.07 -8.31
CA GLY A 23 7.70 -27.47 -6.97
C GLY A 23 9.00 -26.69 -6.82
N LYS A 24 8.90 -25.50 -6.28
CA LYS A 24 10.02 -24.63 -5.94
C LYS A 24 9.84 -24.14 -4.52
N THR A 25 10.93 -24.06 -3.79
CA THR A 25 10.98 -23.41 -2.49
C THR A 25 12.30 -22.70 -2.35
N GLY A 26 12.34 -21.69 -1.50
CA GLY A 26 13.55 -20.92 -1.27
C GLY A 26 13.32 -19.89 -0.18
N ILE A 27 14.31 -19.04 -0.01
CA ILE A 27 14.31 -17.96 0.97
C ILE A 27 14.52 -16.65 0.21
N THR A 28 13.67 -15.66 0.47
CA THR A 28 13.91 -14.28 0.12
C THR A 28 14.50 -13.59 1.34
N SER A 29 15.64 -12.92 1.19
CA SER A 29 16.33 -12.26 2.29
C SER A 29 16.49 -10.78 1.98
N SER A 30 16.13 -9.93 2.95
CA SER A 30 16.37 -8.50 2.86
C SER A 30 16.69 -7.92 4.25
N LYS A 31 17.35 -6.75 4.27
CA LYS A 31 17.71 -6.07 5.51
C LYS A 31 16.48 -5.74 6.38
N ASP A 32 15.38 -5.37 5.74
CA ASP A 32 14.20 -4.82 6.43
C ASP A 32 13.13 -5.87 6.76
N ALA A 33 13.03 -6.93 5.93
CA ALA A 33 12.06 -8.01 6.14
C ALA A 33 12.69 -9.27 6.75
N GLY A 34 14.04 -9.35 6.84
CA GLY A 34 14.73 -10.56 7.25
C GLY A 34 14.61 -11.68 6.22
N ASP A 35 14.67 -12.92 6.70
CA ASP A 35 14.57 -14.13 5.88
C ASP A 35 13.13 -14.66 5.88
N ASN A 36 12.57 -14.80 4.68
CA ASN A 36 11.20 -15.26 4.48
C ASN A 36 11.18 -16.43 3.49
N ASN A 37 10.50 -17.50 3.86
CA ASN A 37 10.34 -18.66 3.00
C ASN A 37 9.29 -18.38 1.91
N PHE A 38 9.51 -18.93 0.72
CA PHE A 38 8.49 -19.01 -0.33
C PHE A 38 8.29 -20.42 -0.84
N VAL A 39 7.10 -20.68 -1.34
CA VAL A 39 6.71 -21.92 -2.02
C VAL A 39 5.98 -21.53 -3.31
N ASP A 40 6.37 -22.19 -4.42
CA ASP A 40 5.68 -22.10 -5.71
C ASP A 40 5.54 -23.52 -6.25
N ALA A 41 4.31 -23.98 -6.43
CA ALA A 41 4.03 -25.34 -6.90
C ALA A 41 2.90 -25.33 -7.94
N GLY A 42 2.93 -26.26 -8.84
CA GLY A 42 1.87 -26.41 -9.82
C GLY A 42 1.82 -27.78 -10.47
N ILE A 43 0.63 -28.08 -10.97
CA ILE A 43 0.33 -29.30 -11.70
C ILE A 43 -0.43 -28.94 -12.97
N ARG A 44 -0.09 -29.59 -14.05
CA ARG A 44 -0.85 -29.60 -15.29
C ARG A 44 -1.17 -31.03 -15.67
N MET A 45 -2.42 -31.27 -16.02
CA MET A 45 -2.91 -32.53 -16.55
C MET A 45 -3.57 -32.29 -17.90
N ALA A 46 -3.35 -33.18 -18.87
CA ALA A 46 -4.03 -33.14 -20.14
C ALA A 46 -4.27 -34.54 -20.65
N HIS A 47 -5.42 -34.79 -21.22
CA HIS A 47 -5.81 -36.10 -21.73
C HIS A 47 -6.64 -35.97 -22.99
N LYS A 48 -6.32 -36.79 -23.97
CA LYS A 48 -7.12 -37.02 -25.18
C LYS A 48 -8.01 -38.23 -24.93
N PHE A 49 -9.30 -38.01 -24.81
CA PHE A 49 -10.30 -39.06 -24.54
C PHE A 49 -10.71 -39.78 -25.80
N SER A 50 -10.72 -39.08 -26.93
CA SER A 50 -11.02 -39.60 -28.26
C SER A 50 -10.39 -38.72 -29.33
N GLU A 51 -10.53 -39.08 -30.60
CA GLU A 51 -10.08 -38.23 -31.73
C GLU A 51 -10.86 -36.89 -31.76
N LYS A 52 -12.05 -36.85 -31.17
CA LYS A 52 -12.94 -35.67 -31.16
C LYS A 52 -12.93 -34.89 -29.86
N PHE A 53 -12.43 -35.45 -28.73
CA PHE A 53 -12.53 -34.78 -27.43
C PHE A 53 -11.23 -34.94 -26.61
N ALA A 54 -10.75 -33.80 -26.14
CA ALA A 54 -9.62 -33.70 -25.23
C ALA A 54 -9.86 -32.61 -24.18
N ALA A 55 -9.22 -32.74 -23.03
CA ALA A 55 -9.29 -31.74 -21.97
C ALA A 55 -7.91 -31.53 -21.31
N LYS A 56 -7.76 -30.37 -20.74
CA LYS A 56 -6.62 -30.06 -19.87
C LYS A 56 -7.07 -29.23 -18.67
N ALA A 57 -6.35 -29.43 -17.57
CA ALA A 57 -6.49 -28.61 -16.38
C ALA A 57 -5.11 -28.29 -15.83
N SER A 58 -4.96 -27.11 -15.23
CA SER A 58 -3.78 -26.76 -14.45
C SER A 58 -4.19 -26.06 -13.17
N PHE A 59 -3.39 -26.29 -12.15
CA PHE A 59 -3.45 -25.60 -10.88
C PHE A 59 -2.06 -25.10 -10.53
N SER A 60 -1.96 -23.88 -9.99
CA SER A 60 -0.73 -23.37 -9.41
C SER A 60 -1.02 -22.62 -8.12
N PHE A 61 -0.07 -22.71 -7.20
CA PHE A 61 -0.12 -22.06 -5.91
C PHE A 61 1.24 -21.44 -5.59
N LEU A 62 1.21 -20.18 -5.16
CA LEU A 62 2.38 -19.47 -4.67
C LEU A 62 2.05 -18.87 -3.31
N LYS A 63 3.00 -18.95 -2.38
CA LYS A 63 2.97 -18.23 -1.11
C LYS A 63 4.36 -17.70 -0.80
N GLY A 64 4.41 -16.46 -0.34
CA GLY A 64 5.64 -15.77 0.02
C GLY A 64 5.37 -14.51 0.81
N THR A 65 6.39 -13.68 0.93
CA THR A 65 6.33 -12.36 1.59
C THR A 65 6.79 -11.31 0.60
N GLU A 66 6.02 -10.24 0.48
CA GLU A 66 6.33 -9.10 -0.37
C GLU A 66 7.49 -8.26 0.15
N TRP A 67 8.02 -7.44 -0.71
CA TRP A 67 9.09 -6.52 -0.40
C TRP A 67 8.60 -5.38 0.50
N TYR A 68 9.31 -5.13 1.60
CA TYR A 68 9.06 -4.04 2.53
C TYR A 68 9.61 -2.73 1.98
N ALA A 69 8.76 -1.73 1.82
CA ALA A 69 9.18 -0.38 1.47
C ALA A 69 9.53 0.39 2.76
N THR A 70 10.77 0.85 2.85
CA THR A 70 11.33 1.48 4.05
C THR A 70 12.08 2.77 3.77
N ASP A 71 11.76 3.43 2.67
CA ASP A 71 12.30 4.74 2.36
C ASP A 71 11.51 5.82 3.09
N TYR A 72 12.07 6.32 4.19
CA TYR A 72 11.42 7.32 5.05
C TYR A 72 11.93 8.75 4.80
N ARG A 73 12.64 8.96 3.69
CA ARG A 73 13.10 10.31 3.32
C ARG A 73 11.91 11.21 2.98
N ASP A 74 12.06 12.48 3.34
CA ASP A 74 11.07 13.51 2.99
C ASP A 74 11.10 13.78 1.48
N TYR A 75 9.94 13.78 0.84
CA TYR A 75 9.82 13.94 -0.61
C TYR A 75 10.22 15.34 -1.06
N ASN A 76 9.83 16.36 -0.32
CA ASN A 76 10.10 17.75 -0.68
C ASN A 76 11.59 18.11 -0.58
N HIS A 77 12.32 17.42 0.29
CA HIS A 77 13.78 17.64 0.47
C HIS A 77 14.62 16.72 -0.42
N ALA A 78 14.09 15.56 -0.84
CA ALA A 78 14.79 14.66 -1.75
C ALA A 78 14.99 15.26 -3.15
N ALA A 79 14.10 16.14 -3.57
CA ALA A 79 14.21 16.86 -4.86
C ALA A 79 15.28 17.97 -4.83
N GLU A 80 15.53 18.57 -3.67
CA GLU A 80 16.52 19.66 -3.50
C GLU A 80 17.94 19.14 -3.33
N LYS A 81 18.14 17.92 -2.87
CA LYS A 81 19.44 17.32 -2.58
C LYS A 81 19.58 15.93 -3.18
N ALA A 82 19.64 15.86 -4.50
CA ALA A 82 20.03 14.62 -5.19
C ALA A 82 21.44 14.20 -4.74
N GLY A 83 21.51 13.32 -3.73
CA GLY A 83 22.76 12.76 -3.21
C GLY A 83 22.91 12.72 -1.69
N GLU A 84 22.17 13.50 -0.95
CA GLU A 84 22.18 13.44 0.52
C GLU A 84 20.82 12.95 1.06
N ALA A 85 20.79 11.72 1.57
CA ALA A 85 19.65 11.18 2.30
C ALA A 85 19.53 11.91 3.65
N THR A 86 18.79 13.01 3.67
CA THR A 86 18.43 13.65 4.93
C THR A 86 17.26 12.89 5.53
N ILE A 87 17.56 12.00 6.47
CA ILE A 87 16.53 11.44 7.36
C ILE A 87 16.06 12.60 8.22
N ILE A 88 14.83 13.04 8.00
CA ILE A 88 14.24 14.07 8.84
C ILE A 88 13.83 13.41 10.15
N ASN A 89 14.56 13.70 11.19
CA ASN A 89 14.22 13.33 12.55
C ASN A 89 13.58 14.53 13.28
N ALA A 90 12.96 14.26 14.41
CA ALA A 90 12.42 15.29 15.28
C ALA A 90 13.50 16.26 15.83
N GLU A 91 14.78 15.89 15.70
CA GLU A 91 15.92 16.68 16.14
C GLU A 91 16.21 17.88 15.24
N THR A 92 15.72 17.88 13.98
CA THR A 92 15.96 18.99 13.04
C THR A 92 14.98 20.15 13.19
N GLY A 93 14.03 20.06 14.10
CA GLY A 93 13.00 21.09 14.29
C GLY A 93 11.97 21.18 13.18
N GLN A 94 11.96 20.25 12.25
CA GLN A 94 10.94 20.22 11.22
C GLN A 94 9.57 19.84 11.79
N THR A 95 8.59 20.64 11.45
CA THR A 95 7.21 20.54 11.94
C THR A 95 6.26 19.95 10.91
N SER A 96 6.63 20.00 9.63
CA SER A 96 5.85 19.47 8.50
C SER A 96 6.66 18.48 7.67
N PHE A 97 6.03 17.35 7.31
CA PHE A 97 6.65 16.24 6.60
C PHE A 97 5.80 15.80 5.41
N GLU A 98 6.44 15.21 4.42
CA GLU A 98 5.81 14.42 3.35
C GLU A 98 6.83 13.36 2.91
N ARG A 99 6.80 12.18 3.53
CA ARG A 99 7.81 11.14 3.37
C ARG A 99 7.36 10.04 2.43
N LEU A 100 8.32 9.34 1.81
CA LEU A 100 8.04 8.38 0.73
C LEU A 100 7.23 7.16 1.19
N ASN A 101 7.65 6.46 2.23
CA ASN A 101 6.95 5.26 2.74
C ASN A 101 6.40 5.47 4.16
N ILE A 102 5.98 6.70 4.42
CA ILE A 102 5.16 7.10 5.56
C ILE A 102 3.90 7.72 4.97
N TYR A 103 2.74 7.27 5.39
CA TYR A 103 1.47 7.65 4.80
C TYR A 103 0.59 8.41 5.78
N GLY A 104 0.01 9.51 5.33
CA GLY A 104 -0.85 10.38 6.13
C GLY A 104 -0.13 11.53 6.83
N ASP A 105 1.20 11.65 6.69
CA ASP A 105 1.95 12.80 7.18
C ASP A 105 1.76 14.06 6.30
N GLU A 106 1.16 13.92 5.12
CA GLU A 106 0.68 15.04 4.30
C GLU A 106 -0.45 15.84 4.95
N VAL A 107 -1.17 15.27 5.93
CA VAL A 107 -2.26 15.98 6.64
C VAL A 107 -1.66 17.04 7.56
N LYS A 108 -1.88 18.30 7.23
CA LYS A 108 -1.20 19.46 7.85
C LYS A 108 -2.13 20.63 8.15
N LEU A 109 -1.69 21.49 9.05
CA LEU A 109 -2.45 22.64 9.53
C LEU A 109 -2.81 23.63 8.44
N SER A 110 -1.95 23.84 7.43
CA SER A 110 -2.22 24.75 6.32
C SER A 110 -3.46 24.36 5.48
N GLU A 111 -3.90 23.11 5.60
CA GLU A 111 -5.11 22.59 4.92
C GLU A 111 -6.36 22.65 5.81
N THR A 112 -6.24 23.23 7.00
CA THR A 112 -7.34 23.41 7.95
C THR A 112 -7.72 24.89 8.10
N PRO A 113 -8.89 25.22 8.68
CA PRO A 113 -9.26 26.60 8.96
C PRO A 113 -8.29 27.34 9.89
N PHE A 114 -7.44 26.64 10.61
CA PHE A 114 -6.46 27.24 11.54
C PHE A 114 -5.21 27.77 10.82
N GLY A 115 -4.85 27.21 9.67
CA GLY A 115 -3.72 27.62 8.83
C GLY A 115 -2.34 27.30 9.41
N ASN A 116 -2.10 27.51 10.70
CA ASN A 116 -0.83 27.29 11.38
C ASN A 116 -1.02 27.04 12.88
N LEU A 117 0.09 26.77 13.61
CA LEU A 117 0.05 26.47 15.04
C LEU A 117 -0.47 27.65 15.88
N GLN A 118 -0.11 28.88 15.54
CA GLN A 118 -0.61 30.07 16.23
C GLN A 118 -2.13 30.24 16.05
N GLY A 119 -2.68 29.87 14.87
CA GLY A 119 -4.12 29.88 14.63
C GLY A 119 -4.87 28.88 15.52
N VAL A 120 -4.32 27.67 15.74
CA VAL A 120 -4.87 26.72 16.71
C VAL A 120 -4.82 27.27 18.12
N ALA A 121 -3.70 27.89 18.52
CA ALA A 121 -3.55 28.52 19.83
C ALA A 121 -4.59 29.64 20.04
N GLY A 122 -4.82 30.46 19.01
CA GLY A 122 -5.88 31.50 19.03
C GLY A 122 -7.29 30.94 19.28
N TYR A 123 -7.60 29.82 18.60
CA TYR A 123 -8.87 29.10 18.82
C TYR A 123 -8.97 28.57 20.26
N LEU A 124 -7.92 27.86 20.75
CA LEU A 124 -7.91 27.32 22.12
C LEU A 124 -8.05 28.44 23.19
N ALA A 125 -7.43 29.60 22.97
CA ALA A 125 -7.58 30.76 23.83
C ALA A 125 -9.01 31.32 23.79
N SER A 126 -9.65 31.34 22.64
CA SER A 126 -11.03 31.84 22.50
C SER A 126 -12.07 31.00 23.26
N ILE A 127 -11.78 29.70 23.44
CA ILE A 127 -12.63 28.80 24.23
C ILE A 127 -12.11 28.55 25.66
N GLY A 128 -11.11 29.35 26.11
CA GLY A 128 -10.60 29.32 27.47
C GLY A 128 -9.72 28.15 27.85
N GLN A 129 -9.23 27.37 26.88
CA GLN A 129 -8.38 26.21 27.16
C GLN A 129 -6.90 26.59 27.41
N ILE A 130 -6.43 27.70 26.88
CA ILE A 130 -5.11 28.27 27.18
C ILE A 130 -5.21 29.76 27.46
N PRO A 131 -4.26 30.35 28.23
CA PRO A 131 -4.22 31.82 28.42
C PRO A 131 -3.99 32.55 27.09
N ALA A 132 -4.78 33.60 26.81
CA ALA A 132 -4.64 34.40 25.61
C ALA A 132 -3.26 35.08 25.48
N ALA A 133 -2.61 35.38 26.59
CA ALA A 133 -1.27 35.95 26.63
C ALA A 133 -0.19 35.04 26.03
N LEU A 134 -0.43 33.73 25.91
CA LEU A 134 0.50 32.77 25.29
C LEU A 134 0.43 32.77 23.77
N VAL A 135 -0.69 33.20 23.16
CA VAL A 135 -0.91 33.09 21.70
C VAL A 135 0.21 33.77 20.88
N PRO A 136 0.65 35.02 21.20
CA PRO A 136 1.73 35.66 20.45
C PRO A 136 3.10 34.94 20.53
N LEU A 137 3.27 34.03 21.49
CA LEU A 137 4.50 33.29 21.69
C LEU A 137 4.53 31.94 20.90
N PHE A 138 3.40 31.56 20.29
CA PHE A 138 3.36 30.43 19.40
C PHE A 138 3.95 30.79 18.04
N PRO A 139 4.74 29.89 17.42
CA PRO A 139 5.22 30.09 16.07
C PRO A 139 4.07 29.97 15.05
N THR A 140 4.28 30.57 13.87
CA THR A 140 3.38 30.44 12.73
C THR A 140 3.68 29.23 11.87
N ASP A 141 4.18 28.16 12.49
CA ASP A 141 4.63 26.97 11.81
C ASP A 141 3.46 26.14 11.27
N ASN A 142 3.70 25.57 10.09
CA ASN A 142 2.83 24.56 9.52
C ASN A 142 3.20 23.19 10.10
N VAL A 143 2.35 22.65 10.95
CA VAL A 143 2.55 21.34 11.56
C VAL A 143 1.81 20.27 10.75
N SER A 144 2.47 19.18 10.42
CA SER A 144 1.83 18.00 9.83
C SER A 144 1.65 16.87 10.85
N ARG A 145 0.72 15.96 10.55
CA ARG A 145 0.51 14.73 11.31
C ARG A 145 1.76 13.84 11.26
N THR A 146 1.94 13.03 12.27
CA THR A 146 2.82 11.87 12.20
C THR A 146 2.13 10.79 11.38
N GLY A 147 2.76 10.34 10.31
CA GLY A 147 2.19 9.33 9.44
C GLY A 147 2.42 7.91 9.94
N TYR A 148 1.84 6.95 9.23
CA TYR A 148 1.98 5.51 9.46
C TYR A 148 3.07 4.95 8.57
N LYS A 149 3.94 4.11 9.13
CA LYS A 149 4.84 3.28 8.32
C LYS A 149 4.03 2.29 7.51
N GLU A 150 4.49 1.95 6.31
CA GLU A 150 3.78 1.00 5.47
C GLU A 150 3.47 -0.33 6.18
N ARG A 151 4.40 -0.83 7.01
CA ARG A 151 4.22 -2.04 7.81
C ARG A 151 3.09 -1.98 8.84
N ASP A 152 2.64 -0.79 9.19
CA ASP A 152 1.52 -0.57 10.10
C ASP A 152 0.18 -0.64 9.36
N LEU A 153 0.19 -0.59 8.03
CA LEU A 153 -0.99 -0.57 7.17
C LEU A 153 -1.21 -1.88 6.40
N THR A 154 -0.22 -2.76 6.30
CA THR A 154 -0.34 -4.04 5.58
C THR A 154 0.53 -5.12 6.20
N ASP A 155 0.19 -6.39 5.96
CA ASP A 155 0.89 -7.56 6.51
C ASP A 155 1.95 -8.16 5.56
N TYR A 156 2.10 -7.63 4.34
CA TYR A 156 3.02 -8.12 3.31
C TYR A 156 2.81 -9.58 2.86
N GLU A 157 1.67 -10.18 3.17
CA GLU A 157 1.39 -11.53 2.70
C GLU A 157 1.21 -11.54 1.18
N ALA A 158 1.98 -12.38 0.51
CA ALA A 158 1.83 -12.67 -0.91
C ALA A 158 1.36 -14.10 -1.10
N ASN A 159 0.23 -14.28 -1.76
CA ASN A 159 -0.24 -15.59 -2.18
C ASN A 159 -0.99 -15.51 -3.50
N SER A 160 -1.00 -16.61 -4.23
CA SER A 160 -1.76 -16.72 -5.48
C SER A 160 -2.15 -18.17 -5.70
N ALA A 161 -3.43 -18.42 -5.91
CA ALA A 161 -3.96 -19.68 -6.36
C ALA A 161 -4.63 -19.49 -7.73
N LYS A 162 -4.27 -20.30 -8.72
CA LYS A 162 -4.79 -20.21 -10.08
C LYS A 162 -5.24 -21.57 -10.58
N VAL A 163 -6.40 -21.57 -11.21
CA VAL A 163 -6.96 -22.74 -11.91
C VAL A 163 -7.22 -22.37 -13.37
N ASP A 164 -6.84 -23.23 -14.29
CA ASP A 164 -7.13 -23.12 -15.73
C ASP A 164 -7.67 -24.45 -16.21
N VAL A 165 -8.85 -24.46 -16.81
CA VAL A 165 -9.48 -25.65 -17.38
C VAL A 165 -9.85 -25.36 -18.82
N ALA A 166 -9.53 -26.27 -19.73
CA ALA A 166 -9.93 -26.16 -21.12
C ALA A 166 -10.48 -27.49 -21.67
N LEU A 167 -11.60 -27.39 -22.35
CA LEU A 167 -12.25 -28.45 -23.09
C LEU A 167 -12.05 -28.19 -24.58
N HIS A 168 -11.64 -29.19 -25.30
CA HIS A 168 -11.33 -29.13 -26.72
C HIS A 168 -12.18 -30.14 -27.46
N TYR A 169 -12.92 -29.70 -28.48
CA TYR A 169 -13.81 -30.55 -29.27
C TYR A 169 -13.59 -30.35 -30.77
N LYS A 170 -13.41 -31.44 -31.49
CA LYS A 170 -13.33 -31.51 -32.95
C LYS A 170 -14.63 -32.14 -33.49
N PRO A 171 -15.58 -31.35 -34.00
CA PRO A 171 -16.88 -31.87 -34.46
C PRO A 171 -16.75 -32.74 -35.70
N PHE A 172 -15.78 -32.42 -36.56
CA PHE A 172 -15.58 -33.07 -37.85
C PHE A 172 -14.23 -33.80 -37.92
N GLU A 173 -13.93 -34.46 -39.02
CA GLU A 173 -12.64 -35.12 -39.27
C GLU A 173 -11.56 -34.16 -39.84
N ASP A 174 -11.89 -32.89 -39.96
CA ASP A 174 -11.00 -31.81 -40.38
C ASP A 174 -10.22 -31.21 -39.18
N ASP A 175 -9.59 -30.07 -39.40
CA ASP A 175 -8.82 -29.32 -38.42
C ASP A 175 -9.68 -28.36 -37.56
N LEU A 176 -11.01 -28.28 -37.78
CA LEU A 176 -11.88 -27.40 -37.00
C LEU A 176 -11.92 -27.84 -35.53
N GLU A 177 -11.62 -26.88 -34.64
CA GLU A 177 -11.57 -27.09 -33.19
C GLU A 177 -12.42 -26.03 -32.47
N ILE A 178 -13.28 -26.49 -31.56
CA ILE A 178 -14.03 -25.66 -30.64
C ILE A 178 -13.41 -25.81 -29.26
N ILE A 179 -13.06 -24.67 -28.63
CA ILE A 179 -12.37 -24.66 -27.35
C ILE A 179 -13.19 -23.81 -26.37
N TYR A 180 -13.55 -24.40 -25.24
CA TYR A 180 -14.00 -23.65 -24.07
C TYR A 180 -12.89 -23.64 -23.03
N ASN A 181 -12.55 -22.45 -22.49
CA ASN A 181 -11.54 -22.27 -21.48
C ASN A 181 -12.06 -21.41 -20.33
N ALA A 182 -11.95 -21.91 -19.11
CA ALA A 182 -12.24 -21.19 -17.88
C ALA A 182 -11.00 -21.03 -17.04
N LYS A 183 -10.75 -19.81 -16.57
CA LYS A 183 -9.63 -19.48 -15.68
C LYS A 183 -10.15 -18.81 -14.44
N PHE A 184 -9.56 -19.15 -13.30
CA PHE A 184 -9.85 -18.57 -12.00
C PHE A 184 -8.54 -18.22 -11.33
N GLY A 185 -8.48 -17.05 -10.72
CA GLY A 185 -7.32 -16.59 -9.96
C GLY A 185 -7.76 -15.89 -8.69
N GLN A 186 -7.13 -16.22 -7.59
CA GLN A 186 -7.30 -15.55 -6.31
C GLN A 186 -5.95 -15.28 -5.69
N GLY A 187 -5.81 -14.17 -4.96
CA GLY A 187 -4.56 -13.90 -4.27
C GLY A 187 -4.47 -12.57 -3.56
N ASN A 188 -3.38 -12.45 -2.82
CA ASN A 188 -2.93 -11.25 -2.13
C ASN A 188 -1.56 -10.86 -2.66
N THR A 189 -1.30 -9.57 -2.80
CA THR A 189 0.01 -9.04 -3.20
C THR A 189 0.07 -7.55 -2.91
N ILE A 190 1.25 -6.96 -2.98
CA ILE A 190 1.41 -5.50 -3.01
C ILE A 190 1.72 -5.08 -4.44
N TYR A 191 0.92 -4.19 -4.98
CA TYR A 191 1.13 -3.61 -6.30
C TYR A 191 1.77 -2.23 -6.19
N GLN A 192 2.85 -2.02 -6.91
CA GLN A 192 3.52 -0.73 -7.04
C GLN A 192 3.11 -0.07 -8.34
N GLY A 193 2.26 0.95 -8.25
CA GLY A 193 1.90 1.85 -9.34
C GLY A 193 2.39 3.27 -9.07
N ALA A 194 1.51 4.27 -9.23
CA ALA A 194 1.77 5.65 -8.76
C ALA A 194 1.88 5.69 -7.22
N ASN A 195 1.02 4.93 -6.55
CA ASN A 195 1.09 4.63 -5.12
C ASN A 195 1.37 3.14 -4.91
N ARG A 196 1.42 2.71 -3.66
CA ARG A 196 1.46 1.30 -3.29
C ARG A 196 0.08 0.86 -2.82
N TYR A 197 -0.39 -0.24 -3.39
CA TYR A 197 -1.72 -0.80 -3.14
C TYR A 197 -1.58 -2.15 -2.44
N SER A 198 -2.28 -2.32 -1.34
CA SER A 198 -2.47 -3.63 -0.72
C SER A 198 -3.63 -4.32 -1.44
N ILE A 199 -3.31 -5.33 -2.23
CA ILE A 199 -4.29 -6.16 -2.93
C ILE A 199 -4.62 -7.32 -1.99
N LYS A 200 -5.89 -7.41 -1.57
CA LYS A 200 -6.37 -8.41 -0.61
C LYS A 200 -7.61 -9.10 -1.12
N ASN A 201 -7.59 -10.43 -1.03
CA ASN A 201 -8.72 -11.27 -1.43
C ASN A 201 -9.18 -10.99 -2.87
N PHE A 202 -8.24 -10.52 -3.73
CA PHE A 202 -8.53 -10.28 -5.13
C PHE A 202 -8.95 -11.58 -5.80
N PHE A 203 -10.04 -11.55 -6.55
CA PHE A 203 -10.52 -12.67 -7.34
C PHE A 203 -10.77 -12.25 -8.76
N MET A 204 -10.38 -13.10 -9.71
CA MET A 204 -10.65 -12.92 -11.13
C MET A 204 -11.08 -14.23 -11.77
N GLN A 205 -12.08 -14.15 -12.63
CA GLN A 205 -12.47 -15.24 -13.51
C GLN A 205 -12.53 -14.79 -14.96
N GLN A 206 -12.18 -15.70 -15.85
CA GLN A 206 -12.28 -15.51 -17.29
C GLN A 206 -12.86 -16.74 -17.96
N HIS A 207 -13.87 -16.53 -18.79
CA HIS A 207 -14.44 -17.56 -19.64
C HIS A 207 -14.21 -17.19 -21.10
N LYS A 208 -13.74 -18.15 -21.88
CA LYS A 208 -13.44 -17.96 -23.29
C LYS A 208 -14.00 -19.12 -24.10
N ILE A 209 -14.66 -18.79 -25.21
CA ILE A 209 -14.96 -19.75 -26.29
C ILE A 209 -14.21 -19.34 -27.55
N GLU A 210 -13.64 -20.30 -28.22
CA GLU A 210 -12.86 -20.10 -29.45
C GLU A 210 -13.24 -21.17 -30.46
N VAL A 211 -13.51 -20.79 -31.70
CA VAL A 211 -13.62 -21.68 -32.84
C VAL A 211 -12.46 -21.36 -33.78
N ARG A 212 -11.69 -22.34 -34.14
CA ARG A 212 -10.50 -22.16 -34.98
C ARG A 212 -10.23 -23.35 -35.90
N ASN A 213 -9.52 -23.06 -36.95
CA ASN A 213 -8.80 -24.03 -37.78
C ASN A 213 -7.45 -23.41 -38.22
N ASP A 214 -6.79 -23.97 -39.22
CA ASP A 214 -5.52 -23.44 -39.74
C ASP A 214 -5.66 -22.10 -40.47
N ASP A 215 -6.84 -21.79 -41.01
CA ASP A 215 -7.09 -20.61 -41.84
C ASP A 215 -7.66 -19.42 -41.03
N PHE A 216 -8.46 -19.68 -39.97
CA PHE A 216 -9.11 -18.62 -39.20
C PHE A 216 -9.31 -18.97 -37.74
N PHE A 217 -9.60 -17.95 -36.95
CA PHE A 217 -10.17 -18.11 -35.60
C PHE A 217 -11.23 -17.04 -35.31
N VAL A 218 -12.24 -17.43 -34.53
CA VAL A 218 -13.22 -16.53 -33.93
C VAL A 218 -13.19 -16.79 -32.41
N ARG A 219 -13.12 -15.73 -31.61
CA ARG A 219 -13.01 -15.83 -30.16
C ARG A 219 -13.93 -14.84 -29.48
N ALA A 220 -14.65 -15.31 -28.47
CA ALA A 220 -15.36 -14.48 -27.51
C ALA A 220 -14.84 -14.79 -26.10
N TYR A 221 -14.74 -13.79 -25.26
CA TYR A 221 -14.36 -13.96 -23.86
C TYR A 221 -15.04 -12.95 -22.95
N MET A 222 -15.21 -13.33 -21.71
CA MET A 222 -15.70 -12.50 -20.61
C MET A 222 -14.70 -12.58 -19.48
N THR A 223 -14.40 -11.45 -18.87
CA THR A 223 -13.60 -11.36 -17.64
C THR A 223 -14.44 -10.66 -16.58
N ASP A 224 -14.42 -11.20 -15.37
CA ASP A 224 -15.06 -10.63 -14.19
C ASP A 224 -14.02 -10.56 -13.07
N GLU A 225 -13.99 -9.43 -12.38
CA GLU A 225 -12.97 -9.12 -11.36
C GLU A 225 -13.65 -8.60 -10.10
N ASP A 226 -13.23 -9.12 -8.95
CA ASP A 226 -13.55 -8.61 -7.63
C ASP A 226 -12.26 -8.15 -6.95
N ALA A 227 -12.19 -6.87 -6.64
CA ALA A 227 -11.03 -6.28 -5.97
C ALA A 227 -10.88 -6.74 -4.51
N GLY A 228 -11.89 -7.39 -3.94
CA GLY A 228 -11.90 -7.85 -2.56
C GLY A 228 -11.74 -6.70 -1.57
N ASP A 229 -10.83 -6.89 -0.61
CA ASP A 229 -10.52 -5.90 0.42
C ASP A 229 -9.30 -5.04 0.06
N SER A 230 -9.07 -4.81 -1.23
CA SER A 230 -7.90 -4.06 -1.73
C SER A 230 -8.03 -2.56 -1.45
N TYR A 231 -6.91 -1.91 -1.12
CA TYR A 231 -6.87 -0.48 -0.83
C TYR A 231 -5.54 0.16 -1.21
N ASP A 232 -5.59 1.48 -1.41
CA ASP A 232 -4.43 2.34 -1.55
C ASP A 232 -3.89 2.71 -0.16
N MET A 233 -2.65 2.33 0.14
CA MET A 233 -2.03 2.52 1.45
C MET A 233 -1.82 4.00 1.79
N ARG A 234 -1.53 4.83 0.78
CA ARG A 234 -1.38 6.27 0.98
C ARG A 234 -2.70 6.90 1.42
N PHE A 235 -3.79 6.62 0.68
CA PHE A 235 -5.11 7.13 1.04
C PHE A 235 -5.64 6.54 2.35
N ALA A 236 -5.30 5.30 2.69
CA ALA A 236 -5.62 4.74 3.99
C ALA A 236 -4.97 5.55 5.12
N GLY A 237 -3.67 5.82 5.04
CA GLY A 237 -2.96 6.64 6.02
C GLY A 237 -3.49 8.07 6.12
N ILE A 238 -3.80 8.72 4.97
CA ILE A 238 -4.40 10.04 4.93
C ILE A 238 -5.76 10.04 5.63
N ASN A 239 -6.64 9.09 5.32
CA ASN A 239 -7.97 9.03 5.89
C ASN A 239 -7.95 8.75 7.40
N LEU A 240 -7.08 7.85 7.86
CA LEU A 240 -6.87 7.59 9.29
C LEU A 240 -6.43 8.87 10.01
N ASN A 241 -5.51 9.64 9.45
CA ASN A 241 -5.03 10.87 10.05
C ASN A 241 -6.04 12.03 9.95
N LYS A 242 -6.87 12.07 8.91
CA LYS A 242 -7.96 13.06 8.81
C LYS A 242 -9.08 12.79 9.80
N ALA A 243 -9.38 11.54 10.11
CA ALA A 243 -10.49 11.16 10.97
C ALA A 243 -10.44 11.82 12.36
N ASN A 244 -9.24 12.07 12.90
CA ASN A 244 -9.03 12.69 14.20
C ASN A 244 -8.08 13.90 14.15
N ALA A 245 -7.98 14.59 13.01
CA ALA A 245 -7.04 15.67 12.80
C ALA A 245 -7.24 16.84 13.79
N SER A 246 -8.48 17.26 13.99
CA SER A 246 -8.80 18.38 14.90
C SER A 246 -8.42 18.09 16.35
N GLU A 247 -8.68 16.87 16.82
CA GLU A 247 -8.33 16.44 18.18
C GLU A 247 -6.80 16.38 18.34
N TRP A 248 -6.10 15.84 17.34
CA TRP A 248 -4.65 15.74 17.37
C TRP A 248 -3.98 17.12 17.37
N PHE A 249 -4.39 18.03 16.48
CA PHE A 249 -3.82 19.38 16.41
C PHE A 249 -4.14 20.18 17.67
N GLY A 250 -5.34 20.03 18.25
CA GLY A 250 -5.70 20.65 19.53
C GLY A 250 -4.83 20.13 20.68
N THR A 251 -4.65 18.81 20.76
CA THR A 251 -3.78 18.16 21.76
C THR A 251 -2.31 18.58 21.62
N TYR A 252 -1.83 18.67 20.38
CA TYR A 252 -0.49 19.17 20.08
C TYR A 252 -0.29 20.60 20.58
N ALA A 253 -1.20 21.51 20.24
CA ALA A 253 -1.13 22.90 20.65
C ALA A 253 -1.26 23.06 22.17
N GLY A 254 -2.10 22.26 22.84
CA GLY A 254 -2.21 22.22 24.30
C GLY A 254 -0.93 21.76 24.99
N ALA A 255 -0.30 20.72 24.45
CA ALA A 255 1.01 20.24 24.97
C ALA A 255 2.12 21.26 24.73
N TYR A 256 2.12 21.92 23.56
CA TYR A 256 3.05 23.00 23.27
C TYR A 256 2.88 24.17 24.27
N ALA A 257 1.62 24.60 24.55
CA ALA A 257 1.31 25.63 25.54
C ALA A 257 1.81 25.26 26.93
N THR A 258 1.64 24.01 27.35
CA THR A 258 2.13 23.51 28.64
C THR A 258 3.65 23.61 28.75
N GLY A 259 4.36 23.16 27.72
CA GLY A 259 5.82 23.27 27.66
C GLY A 259 6.29 24.71 27.63
N LEU A 260 5.61 25.58 26.86
CA LEU A 260 5.88 27.00 26.80
C LEU A 260 5.74 27.67 28.19
N GLY A 261 4.68 27.33 28.94
CA GLY A 261 4.50 27.81 30.32
C GLY A 261 5.63 27.38 31.26
N GLN A 262 6.14 26.15 31.09
CA GLN A 262 7.30 25.65 31.86
C GLN A 262 8.59 26.43 31.54
N VAL A 263 8.85 26.71 30.25
CA VAL A 263 9.99 27.50 29.80
C VAL A 263 9.97 28.91 30.44
N LEU A 264 8.82 29.56 30.36
CA LEU A 264 8.61 30.91 30.94
C LEU A 264 8.75 30.90 32.45
N GLY A 265 8.18 29.93 33.16
CA GLY A 265 8.29 29.77 34.61
C GLY A 265 9.72 29.49 35.08
N GLY A 266 10.54 28.84 34.24
CA GLY A 266 11.96 28.62 34.46
C GLY A 266 12.88 29.76 34.04
N GLY A 267 12.35 30.88 33.54
CA GLY A 267 13.14 32.01 33.03
C GLY A 267 13.85 31.75 31.71
N GLY A 268 13.42 30.72 30.97
CA GLY A 268 13.94 30.37 29.64
C GLY A 268 13.41 31.30 28.53
N ASN A 269 14.14 31.33 27.41
CA ASN A 269 13.75 32.09 26.23
C ASN A 269 12.86 31.25 25.31
N PRO A 270 11.54 31.54 25.14
CA PRO A 270 10.64 30.79 24.30
C PRO A 270 10.89 30.97 22.78
N THR A 271 11.67 31.96 22.38
CA THR A 271 12.01 32.20 20.96
C THR A 271 13.36 31.60 20.56
N ASP A 272 14.06 30.93 21.48
CA ASP A 272 15.26 30.18 21.15
C ASP A 272 14.93 28.99 20.23
N PRO A 273 15.59 28.85 19.08
CA PRO A 273 15.30 27.77 18.13
C PRO A 273 15.42 26.35 18.72
N ALA A 274 16.40 26.15 19.63
CA ALA A 274 16.56 24.84 20.27
C ALA A 274 15.42 24.55 21.25
N VAL A 275 14.96 25.58 21.99
CA VAL A 275 13.79 25.49 22.87
C VAL A 275 12.53 25.20 22.04
N GLN A 276 12.31 25.92 20.95
CA GLN A 276 11.16 25.70 20.07
C GLN A 276 11.17 24.28 19.47
N SER A 277 12.33 23.81 19.00
CA SER A 277 12.48 22.43 18.50
C SER A 277 12.08 21.38 19.55
N GLN A 278 12.53 21.57 20.80
CA GLN A 278 12.16 20.68 21.90
C GLN A 278 10.67 20.75 22.25
N LEU A 279 10.06 21.94 22.22
CA LEU A 279 8.62 22.09 22.43
C LEU A 279 7.81 21.36 21.35
N HIS A 280 8.21 21.48 20.09
CA HIS A 280 7.60 20.74 18.98
C HIS A 280 7.73 19.23 19.14
N ALA A 281 8.93 18.74 19.49
CA ALA A 281 9.16 17.32 19.69
C ALA A 281 8.29 16.74 20.81
N ASN A 282 8.24 17.42 21.96
CA ASN A 282 7.43 17.01 23.11
C ASN A 282 5.93 17.05 22.80
N ALA A 283 5.46 18.10 22.12
CA ALA A 283 4.06 18.24 21.72
C ALA A 283 3.63 17.14 20.76
N ARG A 284 4.46 16.81 19.77
CA ARG A 284 4.23 15.71 18.84
C ARG A 284 4.16 14.37 19.55
N GLN A 285 5.15 14.07 20.39
CA GLN A 285 5.20 12.84 21.16
C GLN A 285 3.95 12.64 22.00
N TYR A 286 3.48 13.70 22.66
CA TYR A 286 2.27 13.66 23.49
C TYR A 286 1.01 13.43 22.65
N ALA A 287 0.82 14.17 21.56
CA ALA A 287 -0.31 14.02 20.67
C ALA A 287 -0.36 12.62 20.01
N ASP A 288 0.79 12.10 19.58
CA ASP A 288 0.89 10.75 19.00
C ASP A 288 0.57 9.66 20.02
N ALA A 289 1.01 9.83 21.26
CA ALA A 289 0.73 8.86 22.32
C ALA A 289 -0.76 8.83 22.72
N THR A 290 -1.43 9.99 22.62
CA THR A 290 -2.79 10.19 23.17
C THR A 290 -3.88 9.99 22.12
N VAL A 291 -3.68 10.47 20.90
CA VAL A 291 -4.75 10.63 19.91
C VAL A 291 -4.55 9.77 18.67
N THR A 292 -3.30 9.48 18.26
CA THR A 292 -3.05 8.73 17.02
C THR A 292 -3.68 7.33 17.10
N LEU A 293 -4.47 6.99 16.08
CA LEU A 293 -5.03 5.65 15.95
C LEU A 293 -3.90 4.64 15.77
N LYS A 294 -3.96 3.54 16.53
CA LYS A 294 -2.87 2.55 16.55
C LYS A 294 -3.28 1.27 15.85
N PRO A 295 -2.39 0.68 15.02
CA PRO A 295 -2.64 -0.61 14.39
C PRO A 295 -3.11 -1.66 15.38
N GLY A 296 -4.10 -2.46 14.98
CA GLY A 296 -4.66 -3.52 15.83
C GLY A 296 -5.65 -3.07 16.90
N THR A 297 -6.00 -1.78 16.97
CA THR A 297 -7.08 -1.29 17.85
C THR A 297 -8.42 -1.28 17.10
N SER A 298 -9.54 -1.36 17.82
CA SER A 298 -10.88 -1.35 17.22
C SER A 298 -11.25 -0.04 16.50
N LYS A 299 -10.43 1.00 16.64
CA LYS A 299 -10.61 2.30 15.99
C LYS A 299 -9.70 2.47 14.76
N PHE A 300 -8.76 1.57 14.54
CA PHE A 300 -7.84 1.55 13.37
C PHE A 300 -8.48 0.77 12.16
#